data_6535a749ce989436d1aec9bcfa5442f6
#
_entry.id   6535a749ce989436d1aec9bcfa5442f6
#
_cell.length_a   1.000
_cell.length_b   1.000
_cell.length_c   1.000
_cell.angle_alpha   90.00
_cell.angle_beta   90.00
_cell.angle_gamma   90.00
#
_symmetry.space_group_name_H-M   'P 1'
#
loop_
_entity.id
_entity.type
_entity.pdbx_description
1 polymer ?
#
loop_
_entity_poly.entity_id
_entity_poly.type
_entity_poly.pdbx_seq_one_letter_code
_entity_poly.pdbx_strand_id
1 'polypeptide(L)'
;MEACEQMEITASRHQARPTCGEEDRDGWKAITNALGQKLQLVGDDNFVTNPKIFAEGIRDGIANAILIKLNQIGTVRETLETVAMAQMANYGVVISHRSGETEDAFIADFAVGTNAGQIKTGSLCRSERIAKYNRLLAIERELGRKARFCGAVFKAVRK
;
A
#
# COMPACT_ATOMS: atom_id res chain seq x y z
N MET A 1 2.97 14.72 14.34
CA MET A 1 2.60 13.50 15.08
C MET A 1 1.21 13.00 14.68
N GLU A 2 0.21 13.88 14.66
CA GLU A 2 -1.17 13.53 14.21
C GLU A 2 -1.27 12.93 12.79
N ALA A 3 -0.46 13.40 11.85
CA ALA A 3 -0.49 12.91 10.47
C ALA A 3 -0.06 11.42 10.34
N CYS A 4 0.87 10.96 11.16
CA CYS A 4 1.32 9.56 11.14
C CYS A 4 0.33 8.61 11.83
N GLU A 5 -0.29 9.04 12.92
CA GLU A 5 -1.35 8.27 13.59
C GLU A 5 -2.58 8.10 12.71
N GLN A 6 -2.96 9.16 11.99
CA GLN A 6 -4.10 9.09 11.06
C GLN A 6 -3.82 8.21 9.83
N MET A 7 -2.57 8.11 9.36
CA MET A 7 -2.22 7.18 8.28
C MET A 7 -2.40 5.70 8.66
N GLU A 8 -1.99 5.30 9.86
CA GLU A 8 -2.21 3.92 10.34
C GLU A 8 -3.68 3.65 10.65
N ILE A 9 -4.36 4.58 11.29
CA ILE A 9 -5.77 4.45 11.68
C ILE A 9 -6.69 4.44 10.45
N THR A 10 -6.41 5.23 9.43
CA THR A 10 -7.21 5.25 8.20
C THR A 10 -7.00 3.96 7.40
N ALA A 11 -5.78 3.43 7.36
CA ALA A 11 -5.49 2.14 6.75
C ALA A 11 -6.20 0.99 7.48
N SER A 12 -6.29 1.03 8.81
CA SER A 12 -6.88 -0.06 9.61
C SER A 12 -8.41 -0.11 9.61
N ARG A 13 -9.09 1.04 9.48
CA ARG A 13 -10.55 1.12 9.58
C ARG A 13 -11.31 0.73 8.31
N HIS A 14 -10.64 0.78 7.16
CA HIS A 14 -11.27 0.53 5.85
C HIS A 14 -10.56 -0.58 5.06
N GLN A 15 -9.61 -1.26 5.64
CA GLN A 15 -8.91 -2.39 5.04
C GLN A 15 -9.47 -3.70 5.59
N ALA A 16 -9.93 -4.57 4.71
CA ALA A 16 -10.19 -5.95 5.03
C ALA A 16 -9.11 -6.82 4.37
N ARG A 17 -8.50 -7.71 5.14
CA ARG A 17 -7.79 -8.88 4.61
C ARG A 17 -8.81 -10.01 4.56
N PRO A 18 -9.27 -10.40 3.37
CA PRO A 18 -10.17 -11.53 3.25
C PRO A 18 -9.54 -12.79 3.82
N THR A 19 -10.36 -13.64 4.42
CA THR A 19 -9.95 -14.96 4.93
C THR A 19 -9.82 -16.02 3.84
N CYS A 20 -9.92 -15.62 2.56
CA CYS A 20 -9.70 -16.50 1.41
C CYS A 20 -8.23 -16.89 1.31
N GLY A 21 -7.95 -18.11 0.88
CA GLY A 21 -6.61 -18.55 0.52
C GLY A 21 -6.01 -17.67 -0.58
N GLU A 22 -4.69 -17.65 -0.68
CA GLU A 22 -3.96 -16.81 -1.66
C GLU A 22 -4.34 -17.17 -3.10
N GLU A 23 -4.62 -18.46 -3.36
CA GLU A 23 -4.98 -19.01 -4.66
C GLU A 23 -6.50 -19.07 -4.91
N ASP A 24 -7.33 -18.73 -3.92
CA ASP A 24 -8.79 -18.77 -4.03
C ASP A 24 -9.31 -17.56 -4.83
N ARG A 25 -9.12 -17.60 -6.14
CA ARG A 25 -9.50 -16.51 -7.05
C ARG A 25 -11.01 -16.25 -7.04
N ASP A 26 -11.82 -17.29 -6.94
CA ASP A 26 -13.28 -17.16 -6.94
C ASP A 26 -13.78 -16.50 -5.64
N GLY A 27 -13.22 -16.90 -4.50
CA GLY A 27 -13.51 -16.27 -3.22
C GLY A 27 -13.09 -14.79 -3.20
N TRP A 28 -11.90 -14.47 -3.71
CA TRP A 28 -11.42 -13.09 -3.85
C TRP A 28 -12.36 -12.25 -4.73
N LYS A 29 -12.77 -12.79 -5.87
CA LYS A 29 -13.70 -12.12 -6.79
C LYS A 29 -15.07 -11.90 -6.15
N ALA A 30 -15.60 -12.90 -5.45
CA ALA A 30 -16.86 -12.79 -4.73
C ALA A 30 -16.82 -11.68 -3.66
N ILE A 31 -15.77 -11.65 -2.84
CA ILE A 31 -15.58 -10.61 -1.81
C ILE A 31 -15.38 -9.23 -2.45
N THR A 32 -14.63 -9.14 -3.54
CA THR A 32 -14.42 -7.86 -4.23
C THR A 32 -15.73 -7.31 -4.77
N ASN A 33 -16.56 -8.14 -5.36
CA ASN A 33 -17.88 -7.74 -5.83
C ASN A 33 -18.81 -7.29 -4.69
N ALA A 34 -18.76 -7.97 -3.55
CA ALA A 34 -19.65 -7.68 -2.41
C ALA A 34 -19.21 -6.44 -1.62
N LEU A 35 -17.93 -6.24 -1.43
CA LEU A 35 -17.37 -5.26 -0.48
C LEU A 35 -16.47 -4.20 -1.13
N GLY A 36 -15.98 -4.40 -2.34
CA GLY A 36 -15.00 -3.52 -2.98
C GLY A 36 -15.45 -2.07 -3.17
N GLN A 37 -16.77 -1.83 -3.20
CA GLN A 37 -17.33 -0.47 -3.23
C GLN A 37 -17.38 0.21 -1.85
N LYS A 38 -17.18 -0.55 -0.78
CA LYS A 38 -17.30 -0.07 0.59
C LYS A 38 -15.97 -0.09 1.34
N LEU A 39 -15.10 -1.01 0.98
CA LEU A 39 -13.84 -1.28 1.66
C LEU A 39 -12.67 -1.31 0.69
N GLN A 40 -11.51 -0.92 1.18
CA GLN A 40 -10.25 -1.20 0.50
C GLN A 40 -9.84 -2.65 0.78
N LEU A 41 -9.84 -3.46 -0.26
CA LEU A 41 -9.43 -4.86 -0.23
C LEU A 41 -8.00 -4.95 -0.78
N VAL A 42 -7.05 -5.20 0.11
CA VAL A 42 -5.63 -5.17 -0.23
C VAL A 42 -5.14 -6.58 -0.54
N GLY A 43 -4.74 -6.79 -1.79
CA GLY A 43 -4.04 -8.01 -2.19
C GLY A 43 -2.58 -7.97 -1.74
N ASP A 44 -2.13 -9.02 -1.07
CA ASP A 44 -0.77 -9.20 -0.56
C ASP A 44 -0.11 -10.42 -1.24
N ASP A 45 -0.18 -11.58 -0.62
CA ASP A 45 0.50 -12.79 -1.09
C ASP A 45 -0.16 -13.39 -2.34
N ASN A 46 -1.37 -13.01 -2.67
CA ASN A 46 -2.02 -13.32 -3.95
C ASN A 46 -1.45 -12.55 -5.15
N PHE A 47 -0.66 -11.48 -4.94
CA PHE A 47 0.00 -10.71 -5.99
C PHE A 47 1.52 -10.72 -5.90
N VAL A 48 2.07 -10.92 -4.71
CA VAL A 48 3.50 -10.97 -4.39
C VAL A 48 4.34 -9.85 -5.03
N THR A 49 3.75 -8.66 -5.21
CA THR A 49 4.36 -7.52 -5.92
C THR A 49 4.78 -7.85 -7.37
N ASN A 50 4.29 -8.94 -7.94
CA ASN A 50 4.68 -9.42 -9.27
C ASN A 50 3.78 -8.81 -10.34
N PRO A 51 4.32 -8.04 -11.32
CA PRO A 51 3.51 -7.35 -12.32
C PRO A 51 2.71 -8.32 -13.21
N LYS A 52 3.22 -9.53 -13.49
CA LYS A 52 2.50 -10.52 -14.33
C LYS A 52 1.29 -11.07 -13.59
N ILE A 53 1.47 -11.50 -12.33
CA ILE A 53 0.40 -12.03 -11.49
C ILE A 53 -0.64 -10.93 -11.21
N PHE A 54 -0.16 -9.72 -10.94
CA PHE A 54 -1.03 -8.58 -10.68
C PHE A 54 -1.88 -8.18 -11.89
N ALA A 55 -1.31 -8.22 -13.11
CA ALA A 55 -2.05 -7.99 -14.35
C ALA A 55 -3.22 -8.97 -14.53
N GLU A 56 -3.01 -10.25 -14.15
CA GLU A 56 -4.10 -11.23 -14.14
C GLU A 56 -5.16 -10.90 -13.09
N GLY A 57 -4.73 -10.50 -11.87
CA GLY A 57 -5.66 -10.09 -10.82
C GLY A 57 -6.52 -8.89 -11.19
N ILE A 58 -5.94 -7.89 -11.88
CA ILE A 58 -6.69 -6.74 -12.43
C ILE A 58 -7.74 -7.21 -13.44
N ARG A 59 -7.35 -8.07 -14.39
CA ARG A 59 -8.26 -8.61 -15.40
C ARG A 59 -9.42 -9.38 -14.77
N ASP A 60 -9.15 -10.12 -13.71
CA ASP A 60 -10.15 -10.94 -13.03
C ASP A 60 -10.99 -10.16 -12.01
N GLY A 61 -10.66 -8.89 -11.76
CA GLY A 61 -11.37 -8.02 -10.82
C GLY A 61 -11.17 -8.43 -9.36
N ILE A 62 -9.96 -8.88 -9.01
CA ILE A 62 -9.57 -9.34 -7.67
C ILE A 62 -8.97 -8.18 -6.88
N ALA A 63 -9.50 -7.90 -5.67
CA ALA A 63 -9.10 -6.80 -4.82
C ALA A 63 -9.35 -5.41 -5.45
N ASN A 64 -8.96 -4.34 -4.79
CA ASN A 64 -8.97 -2.97 -5.32
C ASN A 64 -7.77 -2.15 -4.83
N ALA A 65 -6.84 -2.80 -4.16
CA ALA A 65 -5.56 -2.26 -3.75
C ALA A 65 -4.50 -3.36 -3.72
N ILE A 66 -3.24 -2.97 -3.80
CA ILE A 66 -2.10 -3.89 -3.73
C ILE A 66 -1.13 -3.47 -2.63
N LEU A 67 -0.61 -4.46 -1.90
CA LEU A 67 0.50 -4.28 -0.98
C LEU A 67 1.82 -4.47 -1.74
N ILE A 68 2.65 -3.45 -1.71
CA ILE A 68 3.95 -3.41 -2.40
C ILE A 68 5.07 -3.67 -1.41
N LYS A 69 5.83 -4.73 -1.65
CA LYS A 69 7.00 -5.12 -0.88
C LYS A 69 8.20 -5.24 -1.83
N LEU A 70 9.11 -4.26 -1.81
CA LEU A 70 10.22 -4.16 -2.77
C LEU A 70 11.07 -5.44 -2.86
N ASN A 71 11.39 -6.03 -1.71
CA ASN A 71 12.23 -7.23 -1.66
C ASN A 71 11.47 -8.53 -1.99
N GLN A 72 10.18 -8.48 -2.25
CA GLN A 72 9.39 -9.65 -2.66
C GLN A 72 9.59 -9.95 -4.14
N ILE A 73 9.55 -8.92 -4.99
CA ILE A 73 9.89 -9.03 -6.42
C ILE A 73 11.40 -8.90 -6.65
N GLY A 74 12.10 -8.06 -5.85
CA GLY A 74 13.54 -8.02 -5.76
C GLY A 74 14.22 -6.83 -6.44
N THR A 75 13.58 -6.12 -7.36
CA THR A 75 14.13 -4.93 -7.99
C THR A 75 13.22 -3.71 -7.87
N VAL A 76 13.83 -2.54 -7.73
CA VAL A 76 13.09 -1.25 -7.72
C VAL A 76 12.34 -1.05 -9.03
N ARG A 77 12.92 -1.47 -10.16
CA ARG A 77 12.32 -1.32 -11.48
C ARG A 77 11.00 -2.08 -11.58
N GLU A 78 10.99 -3.37 -11.27
CA GLU A 78 9.78 -4.20 -11.30
C GLU A 78 8.73 -3.70 -10.30
N THR A 79 9.19 -3.20 -9.13
CA THR A 79 8.32 -2.57 -8.16
C THR A 79 7.65 -1.32 -8.72
N LEU A 80 8.40 -0.44 -9.41
CA LEU A 80 7.85 0.75 -10.07
C LEU A 80 6.87 0.38 -11.19
N GLU A 81 7.17 -0.65 -11.98
CA GLU A 81 6.26 -1.18 -13.01
C GLU A 81 4.93 -1.63 -12.38
N THR A 82 4.99 -2.34 -11.25
CA THR A 82 3.79 -2.79 -10.52
C THR A 82 3.00 -1.61 -9.95
N VAL A 83 3.68 -0.61 -9.35
CA VAL A 83 3.03 0.61 -8.84
C VAL A 83 2.34 1.38 -9.98
N ALA A 84 3.02 1.59 -11.09
CA ALA A 84 2.45 2.30 -12.25
C ALA A 84 1.22 1.55 -12.80
N MET A 85 1.30 0.22 -12.90
CA MET A 85 0.17 -0.62 -13.32
C MET A 85 -1.03 -0.47 -12.38
N ALA A 86 -0.79 -0.48 -11.06
CA ALA A 86 -1.85 -0.28 -10.06
C ALA A 86 -2.53 1.09 -10.21
N GLN A 87 -1.73 2.15 -10.34
CA GLN A 87 -2.24 3.50 -10.51
C GLN A 87 -3.05 3.65 -11.80
N MET A 88 -2.58 3.08 -12.92
CA MET A 88 -3.31 3.07 -14.20
C MET A 88 -4.63 2.31 -14.12
N ALA A 89 -4.69 1.25 -13.32
CA ALA A 89 -5.90 0.45 -13.10
C ALA A 89 -6.81 1.00 -11.98
N ASN A 90 -6.50 2.17 -11.39
CA ASN A 90 -7.20 2.76 -10.25
C ASN A 90 -7.21 1.88 -8.99
N TYR A 91 -6.20 1.04 -8.81
CA TYR A 91 -5.97 0.32 -7.57
C TYR A 91 -5.26 1.20 -6.55
N GLY A 92 -5.64 1.07 -5.28
CA GLY A 92 -4.89 1.66 -4.18
C GLY A 92 -3.49 1.02 -4.07
N VAL A 93 -2.49 1.82 -3.72
CA VAL A 93 -1.11 1.34 -3.53
C VAL A 93 -0.71 1.53 -2.08
N VAL A 94 -0.29 0.46 -1.41
CA VAL A 94 0.22 0.51 -0.04
C VAL A 94 1.67 0.03 -0.03
N ILE A 95 2.61 0.94 0.17
CA ILE A 95 4.03 0.57 0.32
C ILE A 95 4.22 -0.06 1.70
N SER A 96 4.86 -1.23 1.75
CA SER A 96 4.95 -2.00 2.98
C SER A 96 6.37 -2.35 3.37
N HIS A 97 6.61 -2.30 4.68
CA HIS A 97 7.74 -2.94 5.32
C HIS A 97 7.59 -4.48 5.32
N ARG A 98 8.62 -5.17 5.83
CA ARG A 98 8.59 -6.60 6.16
C ARG A 98 8.69 -6.80 7.68
N SER A 99 8.43 -8.02 8.15
CA SER A 99 8.57 -8.37 9.56
C SER A 99 10.02 -8.25 10.06
N GLY A 100 11.00 -8.66 9.24
CA GLY A 100 12.42 -8.41 9.47
C GLY A 100 12.85 -7.11 8.80
N GLU A 101 13.07 -6.07 9.59
CA GLU A 101 13.42 -4.73 9.11
C GLU A 101 14.74 -4.24 9.71
N THR A 102 15.35 -3.27 9.05
CA THR A 102 16.47 -2.47 9.52
C THR A 102 16.05 -1.01 9.66
N GLU A 103 16.93 -0.15 10.14
CA GLU A 103 16.68 1.30 10.21
C GLU A 103 16.76 2.01 8.86
N ASP A 104 16.99 1.28 7.75
CA ASP A 104 16.88 1.83 6.41
C ASP A 104 15.48 2.43 6.18
N ALA A 105 15.43 3.65 5.67
CA ALA A 105 14.19 4.41 5.53
C ALA A 105 13.75 4.56 4.07
N PHE A 106 14.39 3.87 3.11
CA PHE A 106 14.13 3.99 1.68
C PHE A 106 12.64 3.90 1.32
N ILE A 107 11.88 3.02 1.98
CA ILE A 107 10.45 2.86 1.68
C ILE A 107 9.62 4.11 1.96
N ALA A 108 10.08 5.02 2.83
CA ALA A 108 9.41 6.29 3.07
C ALA A 108 9.59 7.24 1.87
N ASP A 109 10.84 7.36 1.37
CA ASP A 109 11.13 8.13 0.15
C ASP A 109 10.40 7.52 -1.06
N PHE A 110 10.38 6.19 -1.16
CA PHE A 110 9.71 5.48 -2.24
C PHE A 110 8.19 5.73 -2.23
N ALA A 111 7.55 5.68 -1.05
CA ALA A 111 6.12 5.92 -0.91
C ALA A 111 5.72 7.35 -1.35
N VAL A 112 6.51 8.34 -0.94
CA VAL A 112 6.28 9.74 -1.32
C VAL A 112 6.62 9.97 -2.79
N GLY A 113 7.79 9.48 -3.24
CA GLY A 113 8.27 9.68 -4.61
C GLY A 113 7.39 9.04 -5.68
N THR A 114 6.73 7.92 -5.36
CA THR A 114 5.76 7.26 -6.27
C THR A 114 4.34 7.79 -6.13
N ASN A 115 4.10 8.71 -5.18
CA ASN A 115 2.76 9.17 -4.83
C ASN A 115 1.79 8.01 -4.52
N ALA A 116 2.27 6.99 -3.80
CA ALA A 116 1.49 5.80 -3.46
C ALA A 116 0.30 6.12 -2.55
N GLY A 117 0.40 7.20 -1.77
CA GLY A 117 -0.65 7.69 -0.87
C GLY A 117 -0.76 6.93 0.45
N GLN A 118 -0.21 5.73 0.55
CA GLN A 118 -0.26 4.90 1.75
C GLN A 118 1.05 4.19 2.00
N ILE A 119 1.39 4.07 3.29
CA ILE A 119 2.52 3.27 3.76
C ILE A 119 2.11 2.44 4.98
N LYS A 120 2.52 1.19 5.02
CA LYS A 120 2.40 0.29 6.16
C LYS A 120 3.79 0.03 6.69
N THR A 121 4.14 0.61 7.85
CA THR A 121 5.49 0.53 8.39
C THR A 121 5.57 0.18 9.87
N GLY A 122 4.51 -0.41 10.41
CA GLY A 122 4.44 -0.88 11.80
C GLY A 122 4.00 0.22 12.77
N SER A 123 4.13 -0.06 14.06
CA SER A 123 3.75 0.86 15.13
C SER A 123 4.88 1.84 15.48
N LEU A 124 4.59 2.86 16.30
CA LEU A 124 5.54 3.84 16.82
C LEU A 124 6.44 3.28 17.93
N CYS A 125 6.81 2.02 17.83
CA CYS A 125 7.77 1.34 18.70
C CYS A 125 8.75 0.57 17.84
N ARG A 126 9.96 0.34 18.36
CA ARG A 126 11.11 -0.27 17.68
C ARG A 126 11.76 0.70 16.68
N SER A 127 13.06 0.87 16.80
CA SER A 127 13.83 1.88 16.06
C SER A 127 13.72 1.74 14.54
N GLU A 128 13.72 0.51 14.04
CA GLU A 128 13.58 0.22 12.62
C GLU A 128 12.22 0.65 12.03
N ARG A 129 11.19 0.82 12.85
CA ARG A 129 9.88 1.35 12.42
C ARG A 129 9.87 2.87 12.50
N ILE A 130 10.35 3.41 13.63
CA ILE A 130 10.42 4.84 13.89
C ILE A 130 11.30 5.55 12.88
N ALA A 131 12.36 4.93 12.38
CA ALA A 131 13.22 5.48 11.32
C ALA A 131 12.41 5.92 10.08
N LYS A 132 11.43 5.11 9.64
CA LYS A 132 10.57 5.45 8.49
C LYS A 132 9.66 6.62 8.78
N TYR A 133 9.07 6.69 9.98
CA TYR A 133 8.24 7.83 10.40
C TYR A 133 9.06 9.11 10.49
N ASN A 134 10.26 9.04 11.07
CA ASN A 134 11.16 10.19 11.15
C ASN A 134 11.57 10.68 9.76
N ARG A 135 11.77 9.75 8.79
CA ARG A 135 12.07 10.11 7.41
C ARG A 135 10.87 10.81 6.75
N LEU A 136 9.64 10.33 6.95
CA LEU A 136 8.44 11.01 6.43
C LEU A 136 8.32 12.43 6.99
N LEU A 137 8.58 12.63 8.29
CA LEU A 137 8.60 13.98 8.89
C LEU A 137 9.72 14.87 8.32
N ALA A 138 10.86 14.30 7.97
CA ALA A 138 11.92 15.03 7.30
C ALA A 138 11.51 15.44 5.88
N ILE A 139 10.93 14.52 5.09
CA ILE A 139 10.42 14.79 3.75
C ILE A 139 9.34 15.88 3.79
N GLU A 140 8.43 15.84 4.76
CA GLU A 140 7.40 16.87 4.94
C GLU A 140 8.04 18.25 5.13
N ARG A 141 9.09 18.35 5.98
CA ARG A 141 9.84 19.60 6.17
C ARG A 141 10.57 20.07 4.91
N GLU A 142 11.17 19.14 4.17
CA GLU A 142 11.85 19.43 2.89
C GLU A 142 10.88 19.97 1.83
N LEU A 143 9.68 19.39 1.76
CA LEU A 143 8.63 19.82 0.82
C LEU A 143 7.91 21.10 1.25
N GLY A 144 7.87 21.40 2.55
CA GLY A 144 7.21 22.57 3.10
C GLY A 144 5.77 22.71 2.63
N ARG A 145 5.40 23.83 2.03
CA ARG A 145 4.03 24.10 1.55
C ARG A 145 3.54 23.17 0.42
N LYS A 146 4.44 22.40 -0.19
CA LYS A 146 4.07 21.42 -1.23
C LYS A 146 3.66 20.08 -0.63
N ALA A 147 3.99 19.82 0.63
CA ALA A 147 3.57 18.61 1.32
C ALA A 147 2.04 18.56 1.42
N ARG A 148 1.47 17.41 1.08
CA ARG A 148 0.03 17.15 1.19
C ARG A 148 -0.19 15.79 1.83
N PHE A 149 -1.03 15.74 2.84
CA PHE A 149 -1.46 14.50 3.47
C PHE A 149 -2.70 13.94 2.75
N CYS A 150 -2.63 12.70 2.28
CA CYS A 150 -3.70 12.08 1.48
C CYS A 150 -4.89 11.56 2.31
N GLY A 151 -4.79 11.50 3.63
CA GLY A 151 -5.75 10.82 4.50
C GLY A 151 -7.22 11.25 4.34
N ALA A 152 -7.47 12.52 4.09
CA ALA A 152 -8.82 13.03 3.85
C ALA A 152 -9.35 12.76 2.43
N VAL A 153 -8.46 12.38 1.49
CA VAL A 153 -8.80 12.13 0.08
C VAL A 153 -9.04 10.64 -0.16
N PHE A 154 -8.66 9.78 0.78
CA PHE A 154 -8.82 8.36 0.68
C PHE A 154 -10.27 7.95 0.90
N LYS A 155 -11.08 8.13 -0.12
CA LYS A 155 -12.42 7.52 -0.17
C LYS A 155 -12.24 6.13 -0.77
N ALA A 156 -12.68 5.10 -0.03
CA ALA A 156 -12.78 3.77 -0.57
C ALA A 156 -13.47 3.87 -1.95
N VAL A 157 -12.77 3.47 -2.97
CA VAL A 157 -13.21 3.38 -4.37
C VAL A 157 -14.01 4.58 -4.87
N ARG A 158 -13.37 5.45 -5.60
CA ARG A 158 -14.09 6.40 -6.47
C ARG A 158 -14.66 5.63 -7.67
N LYS A 159 -15.96 5.82 -7.90
CA LYS A 159 -16.59 5.50 -9.17
C LYS A 159 -15.90 6.24 -10.31
#